data_668fcc58f8eefecfd51a856b13de993d
#
_entry.id   668fcc58f8eefecfd51a856b13de993d
#
_cell.length_a   1.000
_cell.length_b   1.000
_cell.length_c   1.000
_cell.angle_alpha   90.00
_cell.angle_beta   90.00
_cell.angle_gamma   90.00
#
_symmetry.space_group_name_H-M   'P 1'
#
loop_
_entity.id
_entity.type
_entity.pdbx_description
1 polymer ?
#
loop_
_entity_poly.entity_id
_entity_poly.type
_entity_poly.pdbx_seq_one_letter_code
_entity_poly.pdbx_strand_id
1 'polypeptide(L)'
;MSKYSYKIATLAEGVEGLTNVETLGTCDKHVAPRGLDEFEAFSVYRTSASGLEYGDGYPHTVWHFDAIQEPQLTALLAYLGAETNQSAQVYITTRIADRTYKNYRAVMHRPKASEREPGNRTKYTVWHNVDVRFTMLEAQ
;
A
#
# COMPACT_ATOMS: atom_id res chain seq x y z
N MET A 1 -5.44 6.85 -17.90
CA MET A 1 -5.00 6.15 -16.68
C MET A 1 -3.96 5.10 -17.04
N SER A 2 -2.87 5.07 -16.32
CA SER A 2 -1.83 4.08 -16.56
C SER A 2 -2.23 2.71 -16.02
N LYS A 3 -1.97 1.65 -16.79
CA LYS A 3 -2.13 0.28 -16.30
C LYS A 3 -1.02 -0.11 -15.31
N TYR A 4 0.01 0.71 -15.21
CA TYR A 4 1.15 0.52 -14.31
C TYR A 4 1.06 1.45 -13.11
N SER A 5 -0.08 1.45 -12.44
CA SER A 5 -0.31 2.31 -11.26
C SER A 5 -0.66 1.48 -10.04
N TYR A 6 -0.27 1.99 -8.88
CA TYR A 6 -0.71 1.44 -7.61
C TYR A 6 -2.18 1.74 -7.40
N LYS A 7 -2.96 0.75 -7.02
CA LYS A 7 -4.41 0.87 -6.84
C LYS A 7 -4.85 0.18 -5.56
N ILE A 8 -6.01 0.59 -5.06
CA ILE A 8 -6.58 0.03 -3.84
C ILE A 8 -8.11 0.01 -3.93
N ALA A 9 -8.73 -0.97 -3.31
CA ALA A 9 -10.17 -1.07 -3.18
C ALA A 9 -10.53 -1.75 -1.86
N THR A 10 -11.72 -1.47 -1.36
CA THR A 10 -12.26 -2.19 -0.21
C THR A 10 -12.63 -3.62 -0.63
N LEU A 11 -12.78 -4.50 0.37
CA LEU A 11 -13.19 -5.87 0.09
C LEU A 11 -14.57 -5.92 -0.58
N ALA A 12 -15.46 -5.02 -0.20
CA ALA A 12 -16.81 -4.95 -0.77
C ALA A 12 -16.81 -4.49 -2.24
N GLU A 13 -15.89 -3.58 -2.61
CA GLU A 13 -15.77 -3.10 -3.99
C GLU A 13 -15.16 -4.16 -4.91
N GLY A 14 -14.33 -5.04 -4.36
CA GLY A 14 -13.66 -6.06 -5.13
C GLY A 14 -12.62 -5.53 -6.09
N VAL A 15 -12.05 -6.43 -6.89
CA VAL A 15 -11.01 -6.09 -7.87
C VAL A 15 -11.53 -5.07 -8.91
N GLU A 16 -12.81 -5.09 -9.21
CA GLU A 16 -13.42 -4.16 -10.18
C GLU A 16 -13.48 -2.73 -9.67
N GLY A 17 -13.46 -2.54 -8.35
CA GLY A 17 -13.50 -1.21 -7.72
C GLY A 17 -12.14 -0.59 -7.45
N LEU A 18 -11.06 -1.18 -7.97
CA LEU A 18 -9.71 -0.66 -7.76
C LEU A 18 -9.57 0.77 -8.26
N THR A 19 -9.12 1.65 -7.36
CA THR A 19 -8.93 3.07 -7.64
C THR A 19 -7.44 3.42 -7.55
N ASN A 20 -6.97 4.22 -8.49
CA ASN A 20 -5.57 4.66 -8.51
C ASN A 20 -5.26 5.49 -7.26
N VAL A 21 -4.22 5.09 -6.53
CA VAL A 21 -3.81 5.78 -5.29
C VAL A 21 -3.49 7.25 -5.54
N GLU A 22 -2.95 7.59 -6.72
CA GLU A 22 -2.64 8.96 -7.07
C GLU A 22 -3.87 9.86 -7.22
N THR A 23 -5.09 9.30 -7.24
CA THR A 23 -6.32 10.08 -7.37
C THR A 23 -7.10 10.20 -6.06
N LEU A 24 -6.58 9.63 -4.97
CA LEU A 24 -7.27 9.64 -3.68
C LEU A 24 -7.24 11.02 -3.03
N GLY A 25 -8.41 11.46 -2.57
CA GLY A 25 -8.55 12.74 -1.86
C GLY A 25 -8.45 13.94 -2.77
N THR A 26 -8.76 15.12 -2.22
CA THR A 26 -8.65 16.41 -2.93
C THR A 26 -7.53 17.20 -2.28
N CYS A 27 -6.42 17.34 -2.96
CA CYS A 27 -5.24 18.05 -2.46
C CYS A 27 -4.45 18.67 -3.61
N ASP A 28 -3.45 19.49 -3.28
CA ASP A 28 -2.63 20.17 -4.28
C ASP A 28 -1.71 19.23 -5.03
N LYS A 29 -1.17 18.26 -4.31
CA LYS A 29 -0.22 17.30 -4.87
C LYS A 29 -0.60 15.89 -4.45
N HIS A 30 -0.83 15.05 -5.44
CA HIS A 30 -1.00 13.62 -5.24
C HIS A 30 0.33 12.92 -5.51
N VAL A 31 0.65 11.92 -4.71
CA VAL A 31 1.90 11.17 -4.86
C VAL A 31 1.62 9.69 -5.03
N ALA A 32 2.46 9.04 -5.82
CA ALA A 32 2.46 7.59 -5.94
C ALA A 32 3.37 7.00 -4.87
N PRO A 33 3.04 5.83 -4.32
CA PRO A 33 3.93 5.17 -3.38
C PRO A 33 5.11 4.55 -4.11
N ARG A 34 6.18 4.30 -3.37
CA ARG A 34 7.28 3.44 -3.79
C ARG A 34 7.12 2.11 -3.09
N GLY A 35 7.03 1.02 -3.83
CA GLY A 35 6.76 -0.29 -3.25
C GLY A 35 7.61 -1.42 -3.80
N LEU A 36 8.35 -1.19 -4.88
CA LEU A 36 9.09 -2.27 -5.52
C LEU A 36 10.19 -2.83 -4.62
N ASP A 37 10.99 -1.97 -4.01
CA ASP A 37 12.13 -2.37 -3.21
C ASP A 37 11.72 -3.11 -1.94
N GLU A 38 10.47 -2.89 -1.51
CA GLU A 38 9.92 -3.50 -0.30
C GLU A 38 9.04 -4.72 -0.60
N PHE A 39 8.93 -5.12 -1.87
CA PHE A 39 8.16 -6.31 -2.23
C PHE A 39 8.98 -7.56 -1.97
N GLU A 40 8.42 -8.44 -1.13
CA GLU A 40 8.99 -9.75 -0.81
C GLU A 40 8.03 -10.83 -1.29
N ALA A 41 8.50 -11.68 -2.21
CA ALA A 41 7.66 -12.73 -2.79
C ALA A 41 7.28 -13.82 -1.79
N PHE A 42 8.11 -14.01 -0.74
CA PHE A 42 7.89 -15.03 0.27
C PHE A 42 8.17 -14.45 1.65
N SER A 43 7.36 -14.82 2.64
CA SER A 43 7.56 -14.36 4.02
C SER A 43 8.62 -15.15 4.77
N VAL A 44 8.92 -16.36 4.33
CA VAL A 44 9.88 -17.25 4.98
C VAL A 44 10.74 -17.93 3.91
N TYR A 45 12.03 -18.11 4.19
CA TYR A 45 12.93 -18.92 3.37
C TYR A 45 13.36 -20.14 4.16
N ARG A 46 13.22 -21.31 3.56
CA ARG A 46 13.55 -22.59 4.19
C ARG A 46 14.62 -23.32 3.40
N THR A 47 15.39 -24.13 4.09
CA THR A 47 16.42 -24.98 3.47
C THR A 47 15.91 -26.42 3.43
N SER A 48 15.93 -27.02 2.24
CA SER A 48 15.57 -28.43 2.07
C SER A 48 16.68 -29.35 2.57
N ALA A 49 16.37 -30.65 2.67
CA ALA A 49 17.34 -31.67 3.06
C ALA A 49 18.52 -31.75 2.11
N SER A 50 18.37 -31.33 0.85
CA SER A 50 19.47 -31.32 -0.13
C SER A 50 20.33 -30.04 -0.03
N GLY A 51 20.04 -29.13 0.90
CA GLY A 51 20.74 -27.86 1.08
C GLY A 51 20.27 -26.72 0.19
N LEU A 52 19.24 -26.93 -0.60
CA LEU A 52 18.65 -25.87 -1.44
C LEU A 52 17.65 -25.03 -0.65
N GLU A 53 17.72 -23.71 -0.85
CA GLU A 53 16.75 -22.79 -0.25
C GLU A 53 15.51 -22.65 -1.12
N TYR A 54 14.35 -22.50 -0.50
CA TYR A 54 13.10 -22.21 -1.19
C TYR A 54 12.26 -21.24 -0.39
N GLY A 55 11.40 -20.50 -1.11
CA GLY A 55 10.49 -19.55 -0.49
C GLY A 55 9.22 -20.22 0.00
N ASP A 56 8.69 -19.72 1.12
CA ASP A 56 7.46 -20.20 1.73
C ASP A 56 6.68 -19.04 2.34
N GLY A 57 5.38 -19.23 2.55
CA GLY A 57 4.51 -18.22 3.09
C GLY A 57 3.97 -17.27 2.02
N TYR A 58 3.17 -16.31 2.46
CA TYR A 58 2.55 -15.34 1.58
C TYR A 58 3.48 -14.17 1.28
N PRO A 59 3.40 -13.58 0.07
CA PRO A 59 4.13 -12.34 -0.22
C PRO A 59 3.69 -11.20 0.68
N HIS A 60 4.54 -10.20 0.81
CA HIS A 60 4.22 -8.96 1.51
C HIS A 60 4.93 -7.79 0.84
N THR A 61 4.44 -6.58 1.07
CA THR A 61 5.04 -5.37 0.53
C THR A 61 4.79 -4.19 1.45
N VAL A 62 5.57 -3.14 1.28
CA VAL A 62 5.38 -1.87 1.95
C VAL A 62 5.30 -0.77 0.89
N TRP A 63 4.28 0.07 0.98
CA TRP A 63 4.18 1.28 0.16
C TRP A 63 4.76 2.44 0.96
N HIS A 64 5.81 3.03 0.45
CA HIS A 64 6.48 4.16 1.10
C HIS A 64 6.13 5.45 0.38
N PHE A 65 5.67 6.45 1.16
CA PHE A 65 5.43 7.80 0.67
C PHE A 65 6.46 8.73 1.32
N ASP A 66 7.24 9.44 0.53
CA ASP A 66 8.22 10.41 1.07
C ASP A 66 7.52 11.57 1.76
N ALA A 67 6.47 12.09 1.13
CA ALA A 67 5.61 13.13 1.69
C ALA A 67 4.21 12.99 1.09
N ILE A 68 3.19 12.99 1.92
CA ILE A 68 1.80 12.85 1.49
C ILE A 68 0.95 13.91 2.19
N GLN A 69 0.08 14.57 1.44
CA GLN A 69 -0.83 15.56 1.98
C GLN A 69 -2.00 14.89 2.68
N GLU A 70 -2.52 15.56 3.71
CA GLU A 70 -3.55 14.99 4.58
C GLU A 70 -4.81 14.47 3.86
N PRO A 71 -5.39 15.17 2.87
CA PRO A 71 -6.56 14.64 2.18
C PRO A 71 -6.32 13.29 1.51
N GLN A 72 -5.16 13.10 0.91
CA GLN A 72 -4.80 11.81 0.29
C GLN A 72 -4.61 10.73 1.36
N LEU A 73 -3.92 11.06 2.44
CA LEU A 73 -3.72 10.12 3.54
C LEU A 73 -5.04 9.75 4.22
N THR A 74 -5.92 10.72 4.43
CA THR A 74 -7.24 10.47 5.01
C THR A 74 -8.07 9.53 4.12
N ALA A 75 -8.05 9.73 2.82
CA ALA A 75 -8.73 8.85 1.88
C ALA A 75 -8.14 7.43 1.92
N LEU A 76 -6.83 7.31 2.07
CA LEU A 76 -6.18 6.02 2.22
C LEU A 76 -6.55 5.32 3.53
N LEU A 77 -6.62 6.07 4.62
CA LEU A 77 -7.02 5.54 5.93
C LEU A 77 -8.47 5.04 5.94
N ALA A 78 -9.32 5.58 5.08
CA ALA A 78 -10.72 5.15 4.98
C ALA A 78 -10.85 3.67 4.60
N TYR A 79 -9.85 3.10 3.95
CA TYR A 79 -9.86 1.67 3.59
C TYR A 79 -9.74 0.74 4.79
N LEU A 80 -9.34 1.26 5.94
CA LEU A 80 -9.34 0.49 7.20
C LEU A 80 -10.74 0.35 7.80
N GLY A 81 -11.70 1.18 7.39
CA GLY A 81 -13.05 1.20 7.90
C GLY A 81 -13.17 2.08 9.14
N ALA A 82 -13.09 1.51 10.33
CA ALA A 82 -13.23 2.26 11.57
C ALA A 82 -11.90 2.86 12.03
N GLU A 83 -11.98 3.98 12.76
CA GLU A 83 -10.79 4.66 13.30
C GLU A 83 -9.96 3.79 14.24
N THR A 84 -10.59 2.85 14.91
CA THR A 84 -9.93 1.95 15.86
C THR A 84 -9.28 0.74 15.20
N ASN A 85 -9.56 0.50 13.91
CA ASN A 85 -8.98 -0.64 13.22
C ASN A 85 -7.50 -0.42 12.95
N GLN A 86 -6.69 -1.41 13.27
CA GLN A 86 -5.26 -1.41 13.00
C GLN A 86 -4.92 -2.14 11.70
N SER A 87 -5.87 -2.91 11.19
CA SER A 87 -5.72 -3.61 9.92
C SER A 87 -7.09 -3.89 9.31
N ALA A 88 -7.11 -4.13 8.00
CA ALA A 88 -8.31 -4.51 7.26
C ALA A 88 -7.90 -5.26 5.99
N GLN A 89 -8.79 -6.11 5.49
CA GLN A 89 -8.59 -6.76 4.21
C GLN A 89 -8.98 -5.81 3.08
N VAL A 90 -8.11 -5.72 2.09
CA VAL A 90 -8.31 -4.85 0.92
C VAL A 90 -7.82 -5.58 -0.33
N TYR A 91 -8.20 -5.04 -1.49
CA TYR A 91 -7.58 -5.41 -2.76
C TYR A 91 -6.60 -4.33 -3.16
N ILE A 92 -5.43 -4.72 -3.64
CA ILE A 92 -4.41 -3.78 -4.10
C ILE A 92 -3.85 -4.22 -5.45
N THR A 93 -3.37 -3.23 -6.20
CA THR A 93 -2.49 -3.46 -7.34
C THR A 93 -1.13 -2.90 -6.95
N THR A 94 -0.10 -3.74 -6.95
CA THR A 94 1.24 -3.33 -6.53
C THR A 94 2.30 -3.78 -7.53
N ARG A 95 3.38 -3.04 -7.56
CA ARG A 95 4.52 -3.34 -8.41
C ARG A 95 5.33 -4.49 -7.81
N ILE A 96 5.55 -5.52 -8.60
CA ILE A 96 6.30 -6.72 -8.18
C ILE A 96 7.63 -6.88 -8.90
N ALA A 97 7.79 -6.21 -10.03
CA ALA A 97 9.02 -6.21 -10.83
C ALA A 97 9.03 -4.98 -11.72
N ASP A 98 10.10 -4.75 -12.45
CA ASP A 98 10.18 -3.62 -13.35
C ASP A 98 9.03 -3.64 -14.36
N ARG A 99 8.21 -2.59 -14.36
CA ARG A 99 7.03 -2.44 -15.21
C ARG A 99 5.99 -3.54 -15.08
N THR A 100 6.01 -4.30 -13.98
CA THR A 100 5.07 -5.39 -13.74
C THR A 100 4.26 -5.12 -12.49
N TYR A 101 2.93 -5.06 -12.65
CA TYR A 101 1.98 -4.85 -11.56
C TYR A 101 1.05 -6.04 -11.48
N LYS A 102 0.65 -6.39 -10.28
CA LYS A 102 -0.25 -7.53 -10.06
C LYS A 102 -1.27 -7.20 -9.00
N ASN A 103 -2.46 -7.80 -9.14
CA ASN A 103 -3.56 -7.61 -8.19
C ASN A 103 -3.49 -8.65 -7.10
N TYR A 104 -3.66 -8.20 -5.84
CA TYR A 104 -3.68 -9.07 -4.67
C TYR A 104 -4.81 -8.69 -3.74
N ARG A 105 -5.33 -9.69 -3.03
CA ARG A 105 -6.05 -9.45 -1.79
C ARG A 105 -5.02 -9.46 -0.67
N ALA A 106 -5.05 -8.47 0.19
CA ALA A 106 -4.03 -8.28 1.21
C ALA A 106 -4.63 -7.80 2.52
N VAL A 107 -3.85 -7.90 3.59
CA VAL A 107 -4.17 -7.25 4.86
C VAL A 107 -3.39 -5.95 4.92
N MET A 108 -4.09 -4.83 4.89
CA MET A 108 -3.53 -3.50 5.04
C MET A 108 -3.36 -3.19 6.52
N HIS A 109 -2.18 -2.75 6.91
CA HIS A 109 -1.91 -2.30 8.27
C HIS A 109 -1.96 -0.79 8.33
N ARG A 110 -2.34 -0.24 9.49
CA ARG A 110 -2.47 1.22 9.66
C ARG A 110 -1.16 1.90 9.32
N PRO A 111 -1.21 2.94 8.45
CA PRO A 111 -0.02 3.70 8.09
C PRO A 111 0.68 4.34 9.28
N LYS A 112 2.00 4.39 9.22
CA LYS A 112 2.85 5.06 10.22
C LYS A 112 3.63 6.16 9.54
N ALA A 113 3.67 7.32 10.15
CA ALA A 113 4.44 8.47 9.67
C ALA A 113 5.51 8.84 10.69
N SER A 114 6.69 9.24 10.22
CA SER A 114 7.77 9.67 11.12
C SER A 114 7.65 11.13 11.51
N GLU A 115 7.10 11.98 10.65
CA GLU A 115 6.97 13.41 10.89
C GLU A 115 5.65 13.94 10.33
N ARG A 116 5.17 15.00 10.98
CA ARG A 116 4.02 15.77 10.50
C ARG A 116 4.43 17.25 10.40
N GLU A 117 4.23 17.82 9.23
CA GLU A 117 4.40 19.25 9.01
C GLU A 117 3.01 19.90 8.99
N PRO A 118 2.63 20.66 10.05
CA PRO A 118 1.30 21.27 10.09
C PRO A 118 1.09 22.25 8.95
N GLY A 119 -0.08 22.19 8.35
CA GLY A 119 -0.48 23.18 7.37
C GLY A 119 -0.91 24.48 8.03
N ASN A 120 -1.03 25.52 7.21
CA ASN A 120 -1.66 26.79 7.62
C ASN A 120 -2.98 26.94 6.86
N ARG A 121 -3.56 28.14 6.85
CA ARG A 121 -4.87 28.38 6.23
C ARG A 121 -4.97 27.97 4.77
N THR A 122 -3.86 27.98 4.05
CA THR A 122 -3.83 27.73 2.60
C THR A 122 -3.09 26.46 2.22
N LYS A 123 -2.54 25.75 3.20
CA LYS A 123 -1.76 24.53 2.97
C LYS A 123 -2.32 23.36 3.76
N TYR A 124 -2.23 22.20 3.16
CA TYR A 124 -2.57 20.95 3.83
C TYR A 124 -1.44 20.52 4.76
N THR A 125 -1.80 19.83 5.83
CA THR A 125 -0.81 19.13 6.66
C THR A 125 -0.10 18.09 5.79
N VAL A 126 1.22 18.03 5.90
CA VAL A 126 2.05 17.06 5.16
C VAL A 126 2.63 16.06 6.15
N TRP A 127 2.47 14.79 5.82
CA TRP A 127 3.03 13.69 6.59
C TRP A 127 4.24 13.15 5.84
N HIS A 128 5.37 13.01 6.54
CA HIS A 128 6.62 12.56 5.95
C HIS A 128 6.93 11.12 6.32
N ASN A 129 7.56 10.41 5.40
CA ASN A 129 7.99 9.03 5.58
C ASN A 129 6.85 8.12 6.06
N VAL A 130 5.76 8.13 5.30
CA VAL A 130 4.58 7.31 5.60
C VAL A 130 4.77 5.93 4.99
N ASP A 131 4.68 4.90 5.83
CA ASP A 131 4.76 3.52 5.40
C ASP A 131 3.41 2.82 5.61
N VAL A 132 2.92 2.19 4.55
CA VAL A 132 1.72 1.36 4.58
C VAL A 132 2.13 -0.07 4.28
N ARG A 133 2.02 -0.94 5.27
CA ARG A 133 2.42 -2.34 5.11
C ARG A 133 1.22 -3.19 4.69
N PHE A 134 1.46 -4.05 3.72
CA PHE A 134 0.50 -5.05 3.26
C PHE A 134 1.09 -6.43 3.45
N THR A 135 0.35 -7.31 4.08
CA THR A 135 0.77 -8.68 4.37
C THR A 135 -0.25 -9.68 3.83
N MET A 136 0.10 -10.95 3.82
CA MET A 136 -0.79 -12.05 3.39
C MET A 136 -1.36 -11.82 1.98
N LEU A 137 -0.51 -11.43 1.03
CA LEU A 137 -0.94 -11.18 -0.34
C LEU A 137 -1.36 -12.47 -1.03
N GLU A 138 -2.58 -12.48 -1.55
CA GLU A 138 -3.11 -13.58 -2.35
C GLU A 138 -3.42 -13.08 -3.74
N ALA A 139 -2.83 -13.70 -4.76
CA ALA A 139 -3.01 -13.29 -6.15
C ALA A 139 -4.48 -13.41 -6.58
N GLN A 140 -4.93 -12.42 -7.33
CA GLN A 140 -6.31 -12.34 -7.84
C GLN A 140 -6.34 -12.44 -9.36
#